data_56ec849a57dd06febe8e9e99a8acadf3
#
_entry.id   56ec849a57dd06febe8e9e99a8acadf3
#
_cell.length_a   1.000
_cell.length_b   1.000
_cell.length_c   1.000
_cell.angle_alpha   90.00
_cell.angle_beta   90.00
_cell.angle_gamma   90.00
#
_symmetry.space_group_name_H-M   'P 1'
#
loop_
_entity.id
_entity.type
_entity.pdbx_description
1 polymer ?
#
loop_
_entity_poly.entity_id
_entity_poly.type
_entity_poly.pdbx_seq_one_letter_code
_entity_poly.pdbx_strand_id
1 'polypeptide(L)'
;MAKKVGVLSPPESQADTAHRRLEEMIVTLQLPPGSHWSEEGLAEEIGIGRTPVREAVKRLQADRLVTILPRHGLMITEINVHEQLLAIELRRELEIFISIRAARRILASDRERLLAAADEIGSAGKHGNLEKYLREVFKANGLIAAAAGNPFATRSISPLHAMSRRFYYRYESDLQNLGAMGVLHAARARAVSRHDEQGALVAVTALMEQIENYTRQIFEISVGSGR
;
A
#
# COMPACT_ATOMS: atom_id res chain seq x y z
N MET A 1 -22.38 27.07 22.57
CA MET A 1 -21.46 25.95 22.88
C MET A 1 -22.01 24.65 22.26
N ALA A 2 -21.56 24.28 21.08
CA ALA A 2 -21.99 23.05 20.44
C ALA A 2 -21.06 21.90 20.90
N LYS A 3 -21.60 20.89 21.60
CA LYS A 3 -20.90 19.67 21.96
C LYS A 3 -20.48 18.96 20.67
N LYS A 4 -19.16 18.84 20.43
CA LYS A 4 -18.61 17.88 19.46
C LYS A 4 -19.01 16.47 19.92
N VAL A 5 -19.99 15.90 19.23
CA VAL A 5 -20.27 14.46 19.33
C VAL A 5 -19.08 13.77 18.65
N GLY A 6 -18.19 13.22 19.47
CA GLY A 6 -17.14 12.34 18.98
C GLY A 6 -17.80 11.10 18.37
N VAL A 7 -17.79 10.99 17.06
CA VAL A 7 -18.16 9.76 16.37
C VAL A 7 -17.07 8.73 16.71
N LEU A 8 -17.34 7.89 17.70
CA LEU A 8 -16.54 6.69 17.95
C LEU A 8 -16.66 5.83 16.70
N SER A 9 -15.54 5.61 16.02
CA SER A 9 -15.49 4.61 14.95
C SER A 9 -15.97 3.28 15.53
N PRO A 10 -16.86 2.55 14.84
CA PRO A 10 -17.29 1.24 15.31
C PRO A 10 -16.06 0.35 15.50
N PRO A 11 -16.07 -0.58 16.47
CA PRO A 11 -14.97 -1.51 16.67
C PRO A 11 -14.71 -2.30 15.39
N GLU A 12 -13.43 -2.52 15.05
CA GLU A 12 -13.00 -3.28 13.88
C GLU A 12 -13.66 -4.66 13.88
N SER A 13 -14.33 -5.03 12.80
CA SER A 13 -14.98 -6.33 12.70
C SER A 13 -13.94 -7.46 12.56
N GLN A 14 -14.32 -8.71 12.91
CA GLN A 14 -13.45 -9.85 12.66
C GLN A 14 -13.11 -10.03 11.17
N ALA A 15 -14.02 -9.64 10.28
CA ALA A 15 -13.78 -9.66 8.83
C ALA A 15 -12.74 -8.59 8.41
N ASP A 16 -12.74 -7.40 9.02
CA ASP A 16 -11.74 -6.37 8.75
C ASP A 16 -10.36 -6.81 9.30
N THR A 17 -10.34 -7.41 10.48
CA THR A 17 -9.12 -7.98 11.06
C THR A 17 -8.57 -9.12 10.20
N ALA A 18 -9.42 -10.02 9.71
CA ALA A 18 -9.03 -11.11 8.81
C ALA A 18 -8.48 -10.56 7.49
N HIS A 19 -9.16 -9.59 6.88
CA HIS A 19 -8.71 -8.94 5.65
C HIS A 19 -7.32 -8.34 5.82
N ARG A 20 -7.12 -7.51 6.83
CA ARG A 20 -5.85 -6.86 7.11
C ARG A 20 -4.70 -7.85 7.36
N ARG A 21 -4.95 -8.94 8.12
CA ARG A 21 -3.94 -9.97 8.37
C ARG A 21 -3.57 -10.73 7.10
N LEU A 22 -4.55 -11.17 6.34
CA LEU A 22 -4.32 -11.90 5.10
C LEU A 22 -3.66 -11.02 4.04
N GLU A 23 -4.08 -9.75 3.90
CA GLU A 23 -3.43 -8.78 3.02
C GLU A 23 -1.95 -8.63 3.39
N GLU A 24 -1.63 -8.44 4.67
CA GLU A 24 -0.24 -8.31 5.12
C GLU A 24 0.58 -9.57 4.82
N MET A 25 0.04 -10.77 5.05
CA MET A 25 0.72 -12.04 4.73
C MET A 25 0.96 -12.22 3.23
N ILE A 26 0.00 -11.80 2.38
CA ILE A 26 0.15 -11.82 0.93
C ILE A 26 1.20 -10.80 0.48
N VAL A 27 1.12 -9.58 0.99
CA VAL A 27 2.03 -8.49 0.63
C VAL A 27 3.47 -8.78 1.04
N THR A 28 3.68 -9.37 2.22
CA THR A 28 5.00 -9.76 2.72
C THR A 28 5.49 -11.12 2.20
N LEU A 29 4.75 -11.73 1.27
CA LEU A 29 5.05 -13.03 0.65
C LEU A 29 5.06 -14.23 1.63
N GLN A 30 4.50 -14.09 2.83
CA GLN A 30 4.27 -15.22 3.75
C GLN A 30 3.25 -16.20 3.14
N LEU A 31 2.26 -15.68 2.40
CA LEU A 31 1.43 -16.45 1.48
C LEU A 31 2.00 -16.23 0.06
N PRO A 32 2.80 -17.18 -0.48
CA PRO A 32 3.53 -16.94 -1.72
C PRO A 32 2.63 -16.81 -2.94
N PRO A 33 3.04 -16.04 -3.98
CA PRO A 33 2.38 -16.02 -5.28
C PRO A 33 2.22 -17.44 -5.83
N GLY A 34 1.06 -17.74 -6.44
CA GLY A 34 0.74 -19.05 -7.01
C GLY A 34 0.38 -20.12 -5.98
N SER A 35 0.52 -19.88 -4.68
CA SER A 35 0.17 -20.87 -3.67
C SER A 35 -1.35 -21.07 -3.54
N HIS A 36 -1.75 -22.33 -3.28
CA HIS A 36 -3.15 -22.74 -3.16
C HIS A 36 -3.54 -22.90 -1.68
N TRP A 37 -4.69 -22.40 -1.33
CA TRP A 37 -5.20 -22.41 0.05
C TRP A 37 -6.68 -22.77 0.08
N SER A 38 -7.13 -23.29 1.23
CA SER A 38 -8.56 -23.37 1.55
C SER A 38 -8.95 -22.24 2.49
N GLU A 39 -10.23 -21.84 2.49
CA GLU A 39 -10.74 -20.88 3.50
C GLU A 39 -10.51 -21.38 4.93
N GLU A 40 -10.56 -22.70 5.12
CA GLU A 40 -10.33 -23.35 6.41
C GLU A 40 -8.86 -23.26 6.83
N GLY A 41 -7.92 -23.58 5.92
CA GLY A 41 -6.48 -23.44 6.19
C GLY A 41 -6.08 -22.00 6.51
N LEU A 42 -6.63 -21.01 5.78
CA LEU A 42 -6.41 -19.60 6.11
C LEU A 42 -7.02 -19.21 7.49
N ALA A 43 -8.17 -19.77 7.83
CA ALA A 43 -8.80 -19.51 9.11
C ALA A 43 -7.96 -20.06 10.30
N GLU A 44 -7.38 -21.24 10.14
CA GLU A 44 -6.43 -21.83 11.08
C GLU A 44 -5.15 -21.01 11.19
N GLU A 45 -4.58 -20.61 10.05
CA GLU A 45 -3.33 -19.84 9.98
C GLU A 45 -3.42 -18.51 10.73
N ILE A 46 -4.53 -17.79 10.61
CA ILE A 46 -4.70 -16.50 11.28
C ILE A 46 -5.48 -16.58 12.61
N GLY A 47 -5.97 -17.76 13.01
CA GLY A 47 -6.72 -17.94 14.25
C GLY A 47 -8.06 -17.18 14.29
N ILE A 48 -8.74 -17.06 13.14
CA ILE A 48 -10.03 -16.35 12.99
C ILE A 48 -11.04 -17.32 12.34
N GLY A 49 -12.32 -17.23 12.74
CA GLY A 49 -13.35 -18.14 12.25
C GLY A 49 -13.56 -18.09 10.73
N ARG A 50 -14.11 -19.17 10.15
CA ARG A 50 -14.29 -19.33 8.69
C ARG A 50 -15.18 -18.26 8.04
N THR A 51 -16.26 -17.83 8.70
CA THR A 51 -17.18 -16.82 8.15
C THR A 51 -16.49 -15.47 7.89
N PRO A 52 -15.79 -14.84 8.87
CA PRO A 52 -15.05 -13.62 8.62
C PRO A 52 -13.91 -13.80 7.61
N VAL A 53 -13.25 -14.97 7.56
CA VAL A 53 -12.21 -15.25 6.55
C VAL A 53 -12.81 -15.31 5.14
N ARG A 54 -13.97 -15.93 4.95
CA ARG A 54 -14.66 -15.95 3.65
C ARG A 54 -15.02 -14.54 3.16
N GLU A 55 -15.45 -13.64 4.05
CA GLU A 55 -15.70 -12.25 3.69
C GLU A 55 -14.41 -11.50 3.33
N ALA A 56 -13.35 -11.74 4.07
CA ALA A 56 -12.02 -11.19 3.78
C ALA A 56 -11.50 -11.67 2.41
N VAL A 57 -11.59 -12.95 2.10
CA VAL A 57 -11.18 -13.54 0.81
C VAL A 57 -11.93 -12.91 -0.37
N LYS A 58 -13.24 -12.65 -0.24
CA LYS A 58 -14.01 -11.96 -1.29
C LYS A 58 -13.50 -10.53 -1.54
N ARG A 59 -13.10 -9.81 -0.50
CA ARG A 59 -12.51 -8.48 -0.64
C ARG A 59 -11.13 -8.56 -1.29
N LEU A 60 -10.27 -9.48 -0.84
CA LEU A 60 -8.95 -9.72 -1.44
C LEU A 60 -9.04 -10.13 -2.93
N GLN A 61 -10.11 -10.84 -3.31
CA GLN A 61 -10.40 -11.13 -4.72
C GLN A 61 -10.75 -9.86 -5.51
N ALA A 62 -11.58 -8.97 -4.93
CA ALA A 62 -11.88 -7.67 -5.55
C ALA A 62 -10.62 -6.80 -5.69
N ASP A 63 -9.68 -6.92 -4.74
CA ASP A 63 -8.38 -6.25 -4.74
C ASP A 63 -7.31 -6.94 -5.62
N ARG A 64 -7.69 -8.01 -6.35
CA ARG A 64 -6.82 -8.81 -7.24
C ARG A 64 -5.65 -9.50 -6.55
N LEU A 65 -5.71 -9.69 -5.24
CA LEU A 65 -4.67 -10.40 -4.48
C LEU A 65 -4.91 -11.91 -4.42
N VAL A 66 -6.15 -12.35 -4.68
CA VAL A 66 -6.61 -13.74 -4.62
C VAL A 66 -7.50 -14.06 -5.82
N THR A 67 -7.40 -15.30 -6.32
CA THR A 67 -8.34 -15.88 -7.29
C THR A 67 -9.08 -17.02 -6.62
N ILE A 68 -10.42 -16.96 -6.55
CA ILE A 68 -11.25 -18.06 -6.04
C ILE A 68 -11.41 -19.11 -7.14
N LEU A 69 -11.05 -20.35 -6.83
CA LEU A 69 -11.14 -21.50 -7.73
C LEU A 69 -12.36 -22.35 -7.35
N PRO A 70 -13.44 -22.39 -8.17
CA PRO A 70 -14.63 -23.17 -7.83
C PRO A 70 -14.30 -24.61 -7.48
N ARG A 71 -14.69 -25.05 -6.29
CA ARG A 71 -14.45 -26.41 -5.72
C ARG A 71 -12.96 -26.74 -5.39
N HIS A 72 -12.02 -25.83 -5.66
CA HIS A 72 -10.59 -26.04 -5.45
C HIS A 72 -9.95 -25.03 -4.49
N GLY A 73 -10.77 -24.30 -3.73
CA GLY A 73 -10.29 -23.29 -2.78
C GLY A 73 -9.94 -21.96 -3.46
N LEU A 74 -8.78 -21.44 -3.18
CA LEU A 74 -8.30 -20.16 -3.72
C LEU A 74 -6.80 -20.25 -4.03
N MET A 75 -6.35 -19.35 -4.89
CA MET A 75 -4.94 -19.19 -5.24
C MET A 75 -4.53 -17.74 -4.97
N ILE A 76 -3.36 -17.55 -4.34
CA ILE A 76 -2.73 -16.24 -4.27
C ILE A 76 -2.28 -15.84 -5.67
N THR A 77 -2.70 -14.69 -6.17
CA THR A 77 -2.38 -14.26 -7.55
C THR A 77 -0.87 -14.17 -7.77
N GLU A 78 -0.43 -14.43 -9.00
CA GLU A 78 0.96 -14.17 -9.41
C GLU A 78 1.25 -12.66 -9.43
N ILE A 79 2.53 -12.27 -9.34
CA ILE A 79 2.96 -10.89 -9.50
C ILE A 79 3.28 -10.66 -10.98
N ASN A 80 2.41 -9.90 -11.64
CA ASN A 80 2.55 -9.59 -13.05
C ASN A 80 3.07 -8.16 -13.25
N VAL A 81 4.25 -8.02 -13.85
CA VAL A 81 4.90 -6.71 -14.05
C VAL A 81 4.09 -5.82 -14.99
N HIS A 82 3.43 -6.39 -16.01
CA HIS A 82 2.58 -5.62 -16.91
C HIS A 82 1.35 -5.06 -16.19
N GLU A 83 0.68 -5.87 -15.36
CA GLU A 83 -0.45 -5.40 -14.53
C GLU A 83 0.01 -4.32 -13.53
N GLN A 84 1.22 -4.44 -12.99
CA GLN A 84 1.80 -3.42 -12.11
C GLN A 84 1.98 -2.08 -12.84
N LEU A 85 2.42 -2.07 -14.11
CA LEU A 85 2.52 -0.84 -14.92
C LEU A 85 1.15 -0.19 -15.14
N LEU A 86 0.13 -0.98 -15.49
CA LEU A 86 -1.24 -0.47 -15.64
C LEU A 86 -1.79 0.08 -14.32
N ALA A 87 -1.49 -0.58 -13.19
CA ALA A 87 -1.87 -0.09 -11.88
C ALA A 87 -1.19 1.25 -11.52
N ILE A 88 0.07 1.45 -11.93
CA ILE A 88 0.82 2.69 -11.71
C ILE A 88 0.20 3.86 -12.48
N GLU A 89 -0.31 3.66 -13.68
CA GLU A 89 -1.00 4.71 -14.46
C GLU A 89 -2.17 5.30 -13.68
N LEU A 90 -3.08 4.46 -13.18
CA LEU A 90 -4.21 4.91 -12.36
C LEU A 90 -3.74 5.46 -11.01
N ARG A 91 -2.77 4.79 -10.37
CA ARG A 91 -2.23 5.20 -9.08
C ARG A 91 -1.64 6.61 -9.14
N ARG A 92 -0.97 7.01 -10.22
CA ARG A 92 -0.40 8.34 -10.43
C ARG A 92 -1.46 9.43 -10.24
N GLU A 93 -2.60 9.30 -10.91
CA GLU A 93 -3.68 10.28 -10.85
C GLU A 93 -4.29 10.37 -9.43
N LEU A 94 -4.51 9.22 -8.81
CA LEU A 94 -5.04 9.17 -7.44
C LEU A 94 -4.06 9.74 -6.41
N GLU A 95 -2.76 9.45 -6.55
CA GLU A 95 -1.71 9.96 -5.64
C GLU A 95 -1.56 11.48 -5.72
N ILE A 96 -1.62 12.05 -6.93
CA ILE A 96 -1.60 13.50 -7.15
C ILE A 96 -2.83 14.14 -6.46
N PHE A 97 -4.03 13.64 -6.78
CA PHE A 97 -5.27 14.13 -6.20
C PHE A 97 -5.24 14.07 -4.66
N ILE A 98 -4.86 12.93 -4.10
CA ILE A 98 -4.82 12.68 -2.65
C ILE A 98 -3.78 13.58 -1.98
N SER A 99 -2.57 13.74 -2.55
CA SER A 99 -1.49 14.52 -1.94
C SER A 99 -1.81 16.00 -1.84
N ILE A 100 -2.31 16.60 -2.92
CA ILE A 100 -2.71 18.02 -2.94
C ILE A 100 -3.86 18.25 -1.95
N ARG A 101 -4.86 17.38 -1.97
CA ARG A 101 -6.01 17.51 -1.09
C ARG A 101 -5.65 17.30 0.38
N ALA A 102 -4.73 16.38 0.68
CA ALA A 102 -4.21 16.17 2.03
C ALA A 102 -3.43 17.39 2.52
N ALA A 103 -2.58 17.98 1.69
CA ALA A 103 -1.85 19.22 2.05
C ALA A 103 -2.78 20.35 2.45
N ARG A 104 -3.94 20.50 1.80
CA ARG A 104 -4.96 21.49 2.18
C ARG A 104 -5.63 21.22 3.53
N ARG A 105 -5.72 19.97 3.98
CA ARG A 105 -6.70 19.55 4.99
C ARG A 105 -6.09 18.85 6.21
N ILE A 106 -4.80 18.52 6.18
CA ILE A 106 -4.15 17.78 7.26
C ILE A 106 -4.29 18.51 8.60
N LEU A 107 -4.70 17.79 9.63
CA LEU A 107 -4.87 18.32 10.98
C LEU A 107 -3.53 18.36 11.72
N ALA A 108 -3.40 19.25 12.70
CA ALA A 108 -2.18 19.40 13.49
C ALA A 108 -1.72 18.09 14.14
N SER A 109 -2.65 17.29 14.67
CA SER A 109 -2.36 15.97 15.27
C SER A 109 -1.74 14.97 14.30
N ASP A 110 -2.11 15.03 13.01
CA ASP A 110 -1.62 14.10 12.00
C ASP A 110 -0.33 14.58 11.35
N ARG A 111 -0.05 15.89 11.38
CA ARG A 111 1.20 16.48 10.88
C ARG A 111 2.43 15.93 11.60
N GLU A 112 2.40 15.89 12.93
CA GLU A 112 3.52 15.36 13.73
C GLU A 112 3.76 13.88 13.42
N ARG A 113 2.69 13.10 13.34
CA ARG A 113 2.76 11.67 12.98
C ARG A 113 3.33 11.46 11.57
N LEU A 114 2.92 12.30 10.61
CA LEU A 114 3.39 12.22 9.23
C LEU A 114 4.86 12.66 9.11
N LEU A 115 5.30 13.67 9.88
CA LEU A 115 6.70 14.08 9.93
C LEU A 115 7.58 12.98 10.54
N ALA A 116 7.16 12.36 11.64
CA ALA A 116 7.86 11.23 12.22
C ALA A 116 7.99 10.05 11.22
N ALA A 117 6.90 9.73 10.51
CA ALA A 117 6.93 8.71 9.46
C ALA A 117 7.90 9.08 8.32
N ALA A 118 7.96 10.35 7.91
CA ALA A 118 8.89 10.81 6.88
C ALA A 118 10.37 10.62 7.29
N ASP A 119 10.72 10.89 8.55
CA ASP A 119 12.07 10.70 9.06
C ASP A 119 12.44 9.22 9.12
N GLU A 120 11.52 8.37 9.57
CA GLU A 120 11.71 6.92 9.60
C GLU A 120 11.83 6.32 8.20
N ILE A 121 11.04 6.78 7.21
CA ILE A 121 11.13 6.38 5.81
C ILE A 121 12.52 6.72 5.25
N GLY A 122 12.97 7.97 5.44
CA GLY A 122 14.27 8.43 4.97
C GLY A 122 15.41 7.62 5.60
N SER A 123 15.36 7.38 6.91
CA SER A 123 16.31 6.56 7.63
C SER A 123 16.34 5.11 7.16
N ALA A 124 15.17 4.48 7.05
CA ALA A 124 15.07 3.09 6.61
C ALA A 124 15.58 2.91 5.18
N GLY A 125 15.24 3.84 4.27
CA GLY A 125 15.76 3.84 2.90
C GLY A 125 17.27 3.97 2.84
N LYS A 126 17.85 4.89 3.60
CA LYS A 126 19.32 5.10 3.68
C LYS A 126 20.06 3.85 4.17
N HIS A 127 19.49 3.10 5.10
CA HIS A 127 20.12 1.92 5.68
C HIS A 127 19.72 0.60 4.98
N GLY A 128 18.97 0.66 3.88
CA GLY A 128 18.54 -0.54 3.14
C GLY A 128 17.57 -1.44 3.91
N ASN A 129 16.85 -0.92 4.91
CA ASN A 129 15.90 -1.71 5.69
C ASN A 129 14.52 -1.72 5.01
N LEU A 130 14.31 -2.67 4.10
CA LEU A 130 13.10 -2.81 3.29
C LEU A 130 11.84 -2.95 4.14
N GLU A 131 11.85 -3.82 5.13
CA GLU A 131 10.66 -4.08 5.96
C GLU A 131 10.21 -2.82 6.69
N LYS A 132 11.14 -2.15 7.38
CA LYS A 132 10.87 -0.89 8.07
C LYS A 132 10.41 0.18 7.10
N TYR A 133 11.08 0.32 5.94
CA TYR A 133 10.72 1.27 4.91
C TYR A 133 9.28 1.08 4.42
N LEU A 134 8.90 -0.13 4.00
CA LEU A 134 7.55 -0.41 3.48
C LEU A 134 6.47 -0.24 4.55
N ARG A 135 6.76 -0.59 5.80
CA ARG A 135 5.85 -0.37 6.92
C ARG A 135 5.60 1.13 7.17
N GLU A 136 6.65 1.95 7.18
CA GLU A 136 6.51 3.39 7.42
C GLU A 136 5.89 4.12 6.23
N VAL A 137 6.18 3.69 4.99
CA VAL A 137 5.49 4.17 3.78
C VAL A 137 4.00 3.84 3.85
N PHE A 138 3.63 2.64 4.27
CA PHE A 138 2.22 2.27 4.44
C PHE A 138 1.49 3.17 5.46
N LYS A 139 2.12 3.45 6.61
CA LYS A 139 1.58 4.37 7.61
C LYS A 139 1.41 5.79 7.05
N ALA A 140 2.44 6.32 6.38
CA ALA A 140 2.39 7.64 5.77
C ALA A 140 1.29 7.75 4.71
N ASN A 141 1.16 6.76 3.83
CA ASN A 141 0.10 6.70 2.82
C ASN A 141 -1.29 6.68 3.45
N GLY A 142 -1.48 5.93 4.54
CA GLY A 142 -2.74 5.92 5.30
C GLY A 142 -3.09 7.28 5.89
N LEU A 143 -2.12 7.97 6.50
CA LEU A 143 -2.31 9.33 7.04
C LEU A 143 -2.65 10.35 5.94
N ILE A 144 -1.94 10.29 4.81
CA ILE A 144 -2.17 11.19 3.66
C ILE A 144 -3.56 10.92 3.06
N ALA A 145 -3.95 9.67 2.85
CA ALA A 145 -5.25 9.31 2.32
C ALA A 145 -6.40 9.73 3.27
N ALA A 146 -6.24 9.55 4.58
CA ALA A 146 -7.19 10.02 5.58
C ALA A 146 -7.31 11.55 5.58
N ALA A 147 -6.19 12.28 5.55
CA ALA A 147 -6.15 13.74 5.50
C ALA A 147 -6.82 14.31 4.24
N ALA A 148 -6.75 13.62 3.11
CA ALA A 148 -7.45 14.01 1.88
C ALA A 148 -8.97 14.06 2.07
N GLY A 149 -9.53 13.29 3.01
CA GLY A 149 -10.95 13.32 3.39
C GLY A 149 -11.88 12.95 2.21
N ASN A 150 -11.45 12.02 1.36
CA ASN A 150 -12.26 11.48 0.27
C ASN A 150 -12.29 9.94 0.36
N PRO A 151 -13.37 9.36 0.90
CA PRO A 151 -13.46 7.92 1.10
C PRO A 151 -13.45 7.10 -0.21
N PHE A 152 -13.88 7.69 -1.31
CA PHE A 152 -13.83 7.04 -2.63
C PHE A 152 -12.38 6.91 -3.11
N ALA A 153 -11.60 8.01 -3.02
CA ALA A 153 -10.19 7.97 -3.40
C ALA A 153 -9.39 7.01 -2.49
N THR A 154 -9.64 7.04 -1.18
CA THR A 154 -9.01 6.12 -0.23
C THR A 154 -9.30 4.65 -0.56
N ARG A 155 -10.56 4.32 -0.87
CA ARG A 155 -10.95 2.95 -1.26
C ARG A 155 -10.32 2.52 -2.58
N SER A 156 -10.23 3.42 -3.55
CA SER A 156 -9.66 3.11 -4.87
C SER A 156 -8.14 2.95 -4.84
N ILE A 157 -7.42 3.67 -3.97
CA ILE A 157 -5.96 3.60 -3.94
C ILE A 157 -5.41 2.46 -3.08
N SER A 158 -6.17 1.98 -2.09
CA SER A 158 -5.70 0.96 -1.15
C SER A 158 -5.24 -0.34 -1.85
N PRO A 159 -5.99 -0.93 -2.79
CA PRO A 159 -5.53 -2.11 -3.53
C PRO A 159 -4.25 -1.86 -4.34
N LEU A 160 -4.13 -0.66 -4.94
CA LEU A 160 -2.95 -0.28 -5.72
C LEU A 160 -1.69 -0.14 -4.84
N HIS A 161 -1.88 0.31 -3.59
CA HIS A 161 -0.79 0.31 -2.60
C HIS A 161 -0.38 -1.11 -2.20
N ALA A 162 -1.33 -2.02 -1.96
CA ALA A 162 -1.05 -3.40 -1.62
C ALA A 162 -0.29 -4.13 -2.75
N MET A 163 -0.74 -3.97 -4.01
CA MET A 163 -0.05 -4.50 -5.19
C MET A 163 1.39 -3.98 -5.29
N SER A 164 1.60 -2.68 -5.11
CA SER A 164 2.94 -2.09 -5.18
C SER A 164 3.85 -2.52 -4.03
N ARG A 165 3.34 -2.61 -2.80
CA ARG A 165 4.12 -3.13 -1.66
C ARG A 165 4.58 -4.56 -1.92
N ARG A 166 3.67 -5.42 -2.41
CA ARG A 166 3.96 -6.80 -2.77
C ARG A 166 5.02 -6.90 -3.87
N PHE A 167 4.94 -6.02 -4.88
CA PHE A 167 5.92 -5.91 -5.95
C PHE A 167 7.31 -5.56 -5.39
N TYR A 168 7.41 -4.58 -4.48
CA TYR A 168 8.66 -4.22 -3.82
C TYR A 168 9.23 -5.34 -2.96
N TYR A 169 8.41 -6.06 -2.19
CA TYR A 169 8.89 -7.22 -1.44
C TYR A 169 9.50 -8.30 -2.34
N ARG A 170 9.01 -8.44 -3.56
CA ARG A 170 9.50 -9.46 -4.50
C ARG A 170 10.78 -9.06 -5.22
N TYR A 171 10.96 -7.78 -5.57
CA TYR A 171 11.97 -7.34 -6.53
C TYR A 171 12.98 -6.33 -5.98
N GLU A 172 12.88 -5.88 -4.72
CA GLU A 172 13.77 -4.85 -4.18
C GLU A 172 15.25 -5.23 -4.27
N SER A 173 15.58 -6.50 -3.99
CA SER A 173 16.96 -7.00 -4.05
C SER A 173 17.60 -6.87 -5.44
N ASP A 174 16.80 -6.79 -6.50
CA ASP A 174 17.28 -6.79 -7.87
C ASP A 174 17.84 -5.42 -8.30
N LEU A 175 17.40 -4.31 -7.70
CA LEU A 175 17.79 -2.95 -8.12
C LEU A 175 18.33 -2.03 -7.02
N GLN A 176 18.25 -2.38 -5.75
CA GLN A 176 18.81 -1.64 -4.60
C GLN A 176 18.58 -0.10 -4.61
N ASN A 177 17.40 0.36 -4.99
CA ASN A 177 17.09 1.79 -5.11
C ASN A 177 16.36 2.40 -3.91
N LEU A 178 16.34 1.69 -2.78
CA LEU A 178 15.56 2.03 -1.59
C LEU A 178 15.89 3.43 -1.02
N GLY A 179 17.15 3.85 -1.12
CA GLY A 179 17.59 5.17 -0.66
C GLY A 179 16.92 6.30 -1.43
N ALA A 180 16.92 6.24 -2.76
CA ALA A 180 16.29 7.24 -3.61
C ALA A 180 14.77 7.31 -3.39
N MET A 181 14.12 6.15 -3.27
CA MET A 181 12.70 6.04 -2.99
C MET A 181 12.35 6.61 -1.61
N GLY A 182 13.20 6.37 -0.61
CA GLY A 182 13.03 6.92 0.74
C GLY A 182 13.04 8.44 0.77
N VAL A 183 13.93 9.07 0.00
CA VAL A 183 14.00 10.54 -0.14
C VAL A 183 12.72 11.10 -0.74
N LEU A 184 12.19 10.49 -1.80
CA LEU A 184 10.99 10.97 -2.49
C LEU A 184 9.71 10.80 -1.64
N HIS A 185 9.54 9.66 -0.99
CA HIS A 185 8.41 9.46 -0.05
C HIS A 185 8.47 10.44 1.12
N ALA A 186 9.65 10.65 1.71
CA ALA A 186 9.83 11.60 2.80
C ALA A 186 9.57 13.05 2.35
N ALA A 187 10.00 13.43 1.15
CA ALA A 187 9.73 14.75 0.58
C ALA A 187 8.22 15.00 0.43
N ARG A 188 7.48 14.04 -0.12
CA ARG A 188 6.02 14.11 -0.23
C ARG A 188 5.35 14.28 1.14
N ALA A 189 5.72 13.46 2.10
CA ALA A 189 5.15 13.51 3.44
C ALA A 189 5.43 14.85 4.14
N ARG A 190 6.65 15.39 4.00
CA ARG A 190 7.00 16.71 4.54
C ARG A 190 6.25 17.85 3.86
N ALA A 191 6.07 17.83 2.54
CA ALA A 191 5.30 18.84 1.82
C ALA A 191 3.83 18.85 2.28
N VAL A 192 3.19 17.68 2.38
CA VAL A 192 1.84 17.54 2.92
C VAL A 192 1.76 18.09 4.35
N SER A 193 2.72 17.73 5.22
CA SER A 193 2.75 18.20 6.62
C SER A 193 2.89 19.72 6.76
N ARG A 194 3.48 20.40 5.76
CA ARG A 194 3.68 21.87 5.76
C ARG A 194 2.55 22.64 5.10
N HIS A 195 1.46 21.98 4.69
CA HIS A 195 0.40 22.57 3.87
C HIS A 195 0.90 23.12 2.52
N ASP A 196 1.98 22.55 1.99
CA ASP A 196 2.59 22.95 0.73
C ASP A 196 2.00 22.11 -0.43
N GLU A 197 0.95 22.61 -1.05
CA GLU A 197 0.27 21.94 -2.16
C GLU A 197 1.19 21.77 -3.38
N GLN A 198 1.95 22.82 -3.72
CA GLN A 198 2.84 22.79 -4.85
C GLN A 198 4.03 21.86 -4.62
N GLY A 199 4.62 21.89 -3.43
CA GLY A 199 5.65 20.93 -3.03
C GLY A 199 5.13 19.49 -3.00
N ALA A 200 3.88 19.27 -2.55
CA ALA A 200 3.25 17.97 -2.57
C ALA A 200 3.04 17.45 -4.00
N LEU A 201 2.59 18.32 -4.94
CA LEU A 201 2.48 17.97 -6.35
C LEU A 201 3.84 17.58 -6.96
N VAL A 202 4.86 18.41 -6.76
CA VAL A 202 6.22 18.14 -7.29
C VAL A 202 6.77 16.84 -6.73
N ALA A 203 6.67 16.64 -5.40
CA ALA A 203 7.21 15.45 -4.76
C ALA A 203 6.48 14.16 -5.18
N VAL A 204 5.13 14.20 -5.30
CA VAL A 204 4.37 13.01 -5.71
C VAL A 204 4.59 12.67 -7.18
N THR A 205 4.73 13.67 -8.04
CA THR A 205 5.05 13.44 -9.47
C THR A 205 6.40 12.76 -9.63
N ALA A 206 7.44 13.28 -9.00
CA ALA A 206 8.77 12.68 -9.02
C ALA A 206 8.79 11.26 -8.41
N LEU A 207 8.02 11.04 -7.35
CA LEU A 207 7.85 9.73 -6.74
C LEU A 207 7.22 8.72 -7.72
N MET A 208 6.15 9.11 -8.40
CA MET A 208 5.45 8.23 -9.34
C MET A 208 6.29 7.93 -10.58
N GLU A 209 7.06 8.90 -11.06
CA GLU A 209 8.05 8.69 -12.14
C GLU A 209 9.12 7.67 -11.73
N GLN A 210 9.64 7.78 -10.52
CA GLN A 210 10.65 6.84 -10.01
C GLN A 210 10.06 5.42 -9.80
N ILE A 211 8.82 5.30 -9.32
CA ILE A 211 8.12 4.01 -9.19
C ILE A 211 7.93 3.36 -10.57
N GLU A 212 7.52 4.13 -11.56
CA GLU A 212 7.35 3.64 -12.93
C GLU A 212 8.68 3.19 -13.54
N ASN A 213 9.72 4.01 -13.44
CA ASN A 213 11.06 3.69 -13.94
C ASN A 213 11.60 2.39 -13.30
N TYR A 214 11.46 2.26 -11.98
CA TYR A 214 11.81 1.04 -11.26
C TYR A 214 11.07 -0.18 -11.83
N THR A 215 9.76 -0.07 -12.03
CA THR A 215 8.94 -1.17 -12.54
C THR A 215 9.32 -1.54 -13.98
N ARG A 216 9.63 -0.55 -14.83
CA ARG A 216 10.12 -0.79 -16.21
C ARG A 216 11.47 -1.50 -16.24
N GLN A 217 12.41 -1.14 -15.36
CA GLN A 217 13.69 -1.83 -15.25
C GLN A 217 13.51 -3.32 -14.86
N ILE A 218 12.61 -3.61 -13.92
CA ILE A 218 12.26 -5.01 -13.58
C ILE A 218 11.66 -5.74 -14.78
N PHE A 219 10.80 -5.08 -15.55
CA PHE A 219 10.23 -5.66 -16.77
C PHE A 219 11.32 -6.05 -17.79
N GLU A 220 12.26 -5.14 -18.05
CA GLU A 220 13.39 -5.38 -18.98
C GLU A 220 14.27 -6.55 -18.51
N ILE A 221 14.60 -6.64 -17.22
CA ILE A 221 15.34 -7.75 -16.65
C ILE A 221 14.57 -9.06 -16.81
N SER A 222 13.26 -9.05 -16.55
CA SER A 222 12.41 -10.25 -16.63
C SER A 222 12.31 -10.79 -18.05
N VAL A 223 12.19 -9.91 -19.05
CA VAL A 223 12.13 -10.28 -20.46
C VAL A 223 13.50 -10.71 -20.98
N GLY A 224 14.58 -10.03 -20.60
CA GLY A 224 15.94 -10.35 -21.00
C GLY A 224 16.49 -11.65 -20.42
N SER A 225 15.98 -12.08 -19.28
CA SER A 225 16.40 -13.32 -18.61
C SER A 225 15.59 -14.57 -19.00
N GLY A 226 14.58 -14.43 -19.88
CA GLY A 226 13.77 -15.56 -20.36
C GLY A 226 12.97 -16.29 -19.27
N ARG A 227 12.65 -15.60 -18.17
CA ARG A 227 11.87 -16.11 -17.03
C ARG A 227 10.44 -15.61 -17.04
#